data_b01dc539f49795b2df7e772339724918
#
_entry.id   b01dc539f49795b2df7e772339724918
#
_cell.length_a   1.000
_cell.length_b   1.000
_cell.length_c   1.000
_cell.angle_alpha   90.00
_cell.angle_beta   90.00
_cell.angle_gamma   90.00
#
_symmetry.space_group_name_H-M   'P 1'
#
loop_
_entity.id
_entity.type
_entity.pdbx_description
1 polymer ?
#
loop_
_entity_poly.entity_id
_entity_poly.type
_entity_poly.pdbx_seq_one_letter_code
_entity_poly.pdbx_strand_id
1 'polypeptide(L)'
;MRTLRIMTLLIIGFGCMQAQTRALHARSFELTQTAAGSPLQAGNSITDVVVSNDTIWLGTGKGLSRSINGGRSWKNYYDTPEFGKEDISAVAFRGKDVWVATAHTVDKDGQSLPEGSGLRYSSDAGETWKVISQPVDVNNVDTLFWNSKSTIRALGITTAINNITYDIAIAGNAVYICSFAGMARVSTDTGKTWQRVIIPPDNLTSIGPNDSLVFDLSPSGGALNLQNNLNHRAFSVYAENDSTIWIGSAAGLNKTMNRGRSWLHFSKQTQTNPISGNFVVAIGQQRTNTKNIIWAATINATDNTEKRGVSFSEDGGISWKQTLLGEFAHNFGFKNDVVYVPTDNGVFRSGDLGQSWVQTGTIFDKTTRQRYTQSKFFGAASNGDTVWLGGGDGLVKTIDNISTPFGSSWSILHASRPLPSATETYSYPNPFAPDDEVVRLHYATGKPSPASVTIRIFDFGMNLVRTLIQNASRLPGTEHDEIWDGKDDSGNQIVNGVYFYQIVVENDEPRWGKILAIQ
;
A
#
# COMPACT_ATOMS: atom_id res chain seq x y z
N MET A 1 -29.04 -11.65 -25.42
CA MET A 1 -27.94 -12.36 -24.75
C MET A 1 -26.60 -11.66 -24.87
N ARG A 2 -26.26 -10.92 -25.93
CA ARG A 2 -24.97 -10.18 -26.04
C ARG A 2 -24.82 -8.96 -25.09
N THR A 3 -25.90 -8.27 -24.80
CA THR A 3 -25.90 -7.07 -23.94
C THR A 3 -25.65 -7.36 -22.44
N LEU A 4 -26.04 -8.55 -21.96
CA LEU A 4 -25.86 -8.91 -20.56
C LEU A 4 -24.38 -9.25 -20.20
N ARG A 5 -23.61 -9.79 -21.19
CA ARG A 5 -22.19 -10.13 -21.00
C ARG A 5 -21.29 -8.88 -20.93
N ILE A 6 -21.63 -7.83 -21.69
CA ILE A 6 -20.89 -6.56 -21.68
C ILE A 6 -21.03 -5.85 -20.33
N MET A 7 -22.23 -5.92 -19.73
CA MET A 7 -22.50 -5.30 -18.44
C MET A 7 -21.76 -5.99 -17.27
N THR A 8 -21.60 -7.32 -17.34
CA THR A 8 -20.87 -8.09 -16.30
C THR A 8 -19.35 -7.83 -16.36
N LEU A 9 -18.80 -7.64 -17.57
CA LEU A 9 -17.38 -7.34 -17.74
C LEU A 9 -17.01 -5.92 -17.30
N LEU A 10 -17.89 -4.94 -17.55
CA LEU A 10 -17.72 -3.57 -17.04
C LEU A 10 -17.71 -3.54 -15.52
N ILE A 11 -18.56 -4.36 -14.87
CA ILE A 11 -18.63 -4.47 -13.40
C ILE A 11 -17.35 -5.11 -12.82
N ILE A 12 -16.75 -6.10 -13.49
CA ILE A 12 -15.52 -6.75 -13.03
C ILE A 12 -14.32 -5.84 -13.22
N GLY A 13 -14.21 -5.14 -14.35
CA GLY A 13 -13.18 -4.13 -14.57
C GLY A 13 -13.26 -2.97 -13.55
N PHE A 14 -14.46 -2.50 -13.26
CA PHE A 14 -14.71 -1.49 -12.22
C PHE A 14 -14.44 -2.03 -10.81
N GLY A 15 -14.78 -3.28 -10.51
CA GLY A 15 -14.51 -3.89 -9.21
C GLY A 15 -13.02 -4.03 -8.93
N CYS A 16 -12.22 -4.29 -9.94
CA CYS A 16 -10.77 -4.41 -9.78
C CYS A 16 -10.07 -3.06 -9.69
N MET A 17 -10.49 -2.09 -10.49
CA MET A 17 -10.05 -0.69 -10.33
C MET A 17 -10.43 -0.15 -8.95
N GLN A 18 -11.64 -0.48 -8.45
CA GLN A 18 -12.06 -0.05 -7.12
C GLN A 18 -11.26 -0.71 -5.98
N ALA A 19 -10.76 -1.93 -6.15
CA ALA A 19 -9.98 -2.58 -5.10
C ALA A 19 -8.59 -1.95 -4.95
N GLN A 20 -7.94 -1.58 -6.04
CA GLN A 20 -6.63 -0.91 -6.00
C GLN A 20 -6.75 0.61 -5.82
N THR A 21 -7.77 1.24 -6.39
CA THR A 21 -8.05 2.66 -6.12
C THR A 21 -8.63 2.89 -4.72
N ARG A 22 -9.19 1.87 -4.05
CA ARG A 22 -9.58 2.00 -2.64
C ARG A 22 -8.41 2.15 -1.69
N ALA A 23 -7.23 1.65 -2.02
CA ALA A 23 -6.02 2.00 -1.28
C ALA A 23 -5.70 3.51 -1.39
N LEU A 24 -5.99 4.12 -2.54
CA LEU A 24 -5.88 5.56 -2.78
C LEU A 24 -7.09 6.35 -2.27
N HIS A 25 -8.25 5.70 -2.04
CA HIS A 25 -9.47 6.34 -1.57
C HIS A 25 -9.67 6.32 -0.06
N ALA A 26 -8.69 5.94 0.72
CA ALA A 26 -8.72 6.17 2.17
C ALA A 26 -8.68 7.69 2.52
N ARG A 27 -9.54 8.46 1.86
CA ARG A 27 -9.73 9.90 2.04
C ARG A 27 -10.48 10.24 3.32
N SER A 28 -10.28 9.56 4.41
CA SER A 28 -11.06 9.96 5.58
C SER A 28 -10.43 11.07 6.42
N PHE A 29 -9.17 11.44 6.21
CA PHE A 29 -8.58 12.54 7.02
C PHE A 29 -7.43 13.22 6.27
N GLU A 30 -7.53 14.52 6.07
CA GLU A 30 -6.41 15.34 5.60
C GLU A 30 -5.38 15.47 6.73
N LEU A 31 -4.27 14.76 6.60
CA LEU A 31 -3.11 14.93 7.47
C LEU A 31 -2.10 15.79 6.74
N THR A 32 -1.78 16.95 7.27
CA THR A 32 -0.66 17.74 6.79
C THR A 32 0.63 17.33 7.47
N GLN A 33 1.71 17.51 6.78
CA GLN A 33 3.04 17.02 7.10
C GLN A 33 3.57 17.47 8.46
N THR A 34 4.34 16.58 9.07
CA THR A 34 5.30 16.93 10.12
C THR A 34 6.70 17.06 9.53
N ALA A 35 7.53 17.95 10.11
CA ALA A 35 8.89 18.22 9.70
C ALA A 35 9.79 16.97 9.72
N ALA A 36 10.95 17.04 9.05
CA ALA A 36 11.98 15.99 9.11
C ALA A 36 12.31 15.62 10.57
N GLY A 37 12.24 14.31 10.90
CA GLY A 37 12.48 13.85 12.26
C GLY A 37 11.24 13.68 13.14
N SER A 38 10.04 13.64 12.53
CA SER A 38 8.81 13.27 13.23
C SER A 38 8.96 11.93 13.95
N PRO A 39 8.41 11.76 15.14
CA PRO A 39 8.32 10.45 15.80
C PRO A 39 7.38 9.49 15.05
N LEU A 40 6.54 10.00 14.13
CA LEU A 40 5.48 9.26 13.46
C LEU A 40 5.61 9.33 11.92
N GLN A 41 5.05 8.34 11.24
CA GLN A 41 4.91 8.31 9.78
C GLN A 41 3.95 9.39 9.27
N ALA A 42 3.95 9.63 7.95
CA ALA A 42 3.16 10.72 7.34
C ALA A 42 1.64 10.49 7.40
N GLY A 43 1.19 9.27 7.29
CA GLY A 43 -0.23 8.94 7.26
C GLY A 43 -0.56 7.56 7.80
N ASN A 44 -1.84 7.32 8.08
CA ASN A 44 -2.34 6.04 8.59
C ASN A 44 -2.78 5.06 7.49
N SER A 45 -3.07 5.54 6.29
CA SER A 45 -3.30 4.64 5.16
C SER A 45 -1.96 4.21 4.58
N ILE A 46 -1.48 3.03 4.96
CA ILE A 46 -0.21 2.46 4.49
C ILE A 46 -0.50 1.62 3.27
N THR A 47 -0.01 2.04 2.11
CA THR A 47 -0.22 1.37 0.83
C THR A 47 0.86 0.34 0.51
N ASP A 48 2.07 0.54 1.04
CA ASP A 48 3.20 -0.35 0.82
C ASP A 48 4.18 -0.31 1.99
N VAL A 49 4.84 -1.42 2.27
CA VAL A 49 5.85 -1.57 3.32
C VAL A 49 7.07 -2.29 2.75
N VAL A 50 8.18 -1.58 2.65
CA VAL A 50 9.44 -2.14 2.16
C VAL A 50 10.53 -1.98 3.21
N VAL A 51 11.18 -3.07 3.58
CA VAL A 51 12.15 -3.09 4.69
C VAL A 51 13.47 -3.71 4.24
N SER A 52 14.57 -3.08 4.61
CA SER A 52 15.92 -3.66 4.48
C SER A 52 16.80 -3.16 5.61
N ASN A 53 17.29 -4.09 6.40
CA ASN A 53 18.00 -3.80 7.64
C ASN A 53 17.16 -2.83 8.51
N ASP A 54 17.75 -1.81 9.10
CA ASP A 54 17.03 -0.84 9.91
C ASP A 54 16.27 0.24 9.11
N THR A 55 16.31 0.16 7.78
CA THR A 55 15.61 1.10 6.92
C THR A 55 14.24 0.56 6.54
N ILE A 56 13.21 1.38 6.81
CA ILE A 56 11.81 1.10 6.48
C ILE A 56 11.31 2.22 5.58
N TRP A 57 10.71 1.84 4.46
CA TRP A 57 9.99 2.74 3.57
C TRP A 57 8.51 2.41 3.63
N LEU A 58 7.69 3.44 3.79
CA LEU A 58 6.23 3.31 3.76
C LEU A 58 5.67 4.19 2.64
N GLY A 59 4.97 3.56 1.71
CA GLY A 59 4.01 4.24 0.88
C GLY A 59 2.76 4.56 1.70
N THR A 60 2.31 5.81 1.68
CA THR A 60 1.12 6.19 2.43
C THR A 60 0.18 7.03 1.58
N GLY A 61 -1.09 7.14 1.99
CA GLY A 61 -2.05 8.10 1.43
C GLY A 61 -1.71 9.56 1.75
N LYS A 62 -0.51 9.84 2.29
CA LYS A 62 0.03 11.16 2.61
C LYS A 62 1.55 11.17 2.36
N GLY A 63 1.93 10.81 1.14
CA GLY A 63 3.33 10.80 0.73
C GLY A 63 4.12 9.60 1.25
N LEU A 64 5.42 9.72 1.14
CA LEU A 64 6.40 8.70 1.49
C LEU A 64 6.94 8.94 2.90
N SER A 65 7.15 7.88 3.66
CA SER A 65 7.85 7.94 4.95
C SER A 65 9.06 7.03 4.95
N ARG A 66 10.19 7.51 5.50
CA ARG A 66 11.42 6.74 5.67
C ARG A 66 11.85 6.73 7.14
N SER A 67 12.12 5.55 7.68
CA SER A 67 12.85 5.37 8.94
C SER A 67 14.18 4.69 8.65
N ILE A 68 15.26 5.11 9.34
CA ILE A 68 16.59 4.48 9.27
C ILE A 68 17.02 3.87 10.59
N ASN A 69 16.10 3.77 11.54
CA ASN A 69 16.39 3.34 12.91
C ASN A 69 15.31 2.36 13.45
N GLY A 70 14.76 1.55 12.56
CA GLY A 70 13.76 0.54 12.93
C GLY A 70 12.44 1.14 13.43
N GLY A 71 11.98 2.22 12.79
CA GLY A 71 10.68 2.84 13.08
C GLY A 71 10.63 3.73 14.32
N ARG A 72 11.79 4.11 14.89
CA ARG A 72 11.83 5.00 16.08
C ARG A 72 11.61 6.46 15.71
N SER A 73 12.00 6.86 14.52
CA SER A 73 11.74 8.18 13.95
C SER A 73 11.61 8.10 12.44
N TRP A 74 10.94 9.08 11.84
CA TRP A 74 10.57 9.11 10.45
C TRP A 74 10.95 10.42 9.78
N LYS A 75 11.44 10.36 8.55
CA LYS A 75 11.51 11.47 7.61
C LYS A 75 10.35 11.33 6.65
N ASN A 76 9.48 12.32 6.62
CA ASN A 76 8.29 12.32 5.80
C ASN A 76 8.47 13.22 4.57
N TYR A 77 8.02 12.74 3.42
CA TYR A 77 8.07 13.44 2.13
C TYR A 77 6.63 13.66 1.64
N TYR A 78 5.98 14.63 2.24
CA TYR A 78 4.65 15.09 1.88
C TYR A 78 4.62 16.61 1.91
N ASP A 79 3.98 17.25 0.94
CA ASP A 79 3.98 18.70 0.74
C ASP A 79 5.41 19.28 0.60
N THR A 80 6.35 18.46 0.07
CA THR A 80 7.70 18.90 -0.32
C THR A 80 7.72 19.23 -1.81
N PRO A 81 8.71 20.00 -2.30
CA PRO A 81 8.77 20.38 -3.72
C PRO A 81 8.75 19.19 -4.69
N GLU A 82 9.33 18.05 -4.30
CA GLU A 82 9.41 16.88 -5.16
C GLU A 82 8.17 15.98 -5.07
N PHE A 83 7.51 15.92 -3.91
CA PHE A 83 6.39 15.01 -3.68
C PHE A 83 5.01 15.68 -3.73
N GLY A 84 4.92 16.99 -3.45
CA GLY A 84 3.62 17.64 -3.35
C GLY A 84 2.70 16.96 -2.32
N LYS A 85 1.40 17.01 -2.54
CA LYS A 85 0.38 16.34 -1.71
C LYS A 85 -0.13 15.06 -2.36
N GLU A 86 0.80 14.24 -2.84
CA GLU A 86 0.50 13.02 -3.58
C GLU A 86 0.42 11.80 -2.66
N ASP A 87 -0.43 10.86 -3.04
CA ASP A 87 -0.44 9.52 -2.48
C ASP A 87 0.69 8.68 -3.10
N ILE A 88 1.21 7.71 -2.37
CA ILE A 88 2.20 6.76 -2.90
C ILE A 88 1.49 5.51 -3.38
N SER A 89 1.70 5.16 -4.64
CA SER A 89 1.11 3.96 -5.25
C SER A 89 2.06 2.76 -5.29
N ALA A 90 3.38 2.99 -5.33
CA ALA A 90 4.38 1.91 -5.30
C ALA A 90 5.72 2.42 -4.77
N VAL A 91 6.48 1.54 -4.12
CA VAL A 91 7.83 1.81 -3.63
C VAL A 91 8.73 0.63 -3.99
N ALA A 92 9.88 0.90 -4.58
CA ALA A 92 10.93 -0.09 -4.77
C ALA A 92 12.28 0.47 -4.39
N PHE A 93 13.14 -0.37 -3.79
CA PHE A 93 14.50 0.06 -3.53
C PHE A 93 15.50 -1.08 -3.71
N ARG A 94 16.72 -0.71 -4.08
CA ARG A 94 17.86 -1.62 -4.20
C ARG A 94 19.15 -0.89 -3.86
N GLY A 95 19.73 -1.24 -2.72
CA GLY A 95 20.92 -0.52 -2.22
C GLY A 95 20.57 0.93 -1.84
N LYS A 96 21.08 1.89 -2.62
CA LYS A 96 20.77 3.32 -2.44
C LYS A 96 19.75 3.84 -3.45
N ASP A 97 19.45 3.06 -4.49
CA ASP A 97 18.46 3.44 -5.49
C ASP A 97 17.05 3.23 -4.94
N VAL A 98 16.26 4.28 -4.92
CA VAL A 98 14.87 4.28 -4.47
C VAL A 98 13.98 4.83 -5.57
N TRP A 99 12.97 4.08 -5.94
CA TRP A 99 11.93 4.49 -6.88
C TRP A 99 10.59 4.52 -6.20
N VAL A 100 9.85 5.58 -6.42
CA VAL A 100 8.55 5.81 -5.82
C VAL A 100 7.59 6.28 -6.90
N ALA A 101 6.43 5.68 -7.00
CA ALA A 101 5.35 6.16 -7.85
C ALA A 101 4.34 6.94 -7.03
N THR A 102 3.86 8.03 -7.60
CA THR A 102 2.88 8.93 -6.99
C THR A 102 1.60 8.98 -7.82
N ALA A 103 0.49 9.19 -7.15
CA ALA A 103 -0.83 9.28 -7.77
C ALA A 103 -1.78 10.12 -6.92
N HIS A 104 -2.83 10.61 -7.57
CA HIS A 104 -3.95 11.29 -6.92
C HIS A 104 -5.26 10.98 -7.65
N THR A 105 -6.34 11.54 -7.18
CA THR A 105 -7.64 11.44 -7.84
C THR A 105 -7.99 12.79 -8.45
N VAL A 106 -8.43 12.79 -9.71
CA VAL A 106 -8.96 13.97 -10.39
C VAL A 106 -10.46 13.82 -10.57
N ASP A 107 -11.19 14.93 -10.45
CA ASP A 107 -12.59 14.98 -10.83
C ASP A 107 -12.68 15.39 -12.30
N LYS A 108 -13.28 14.54 -13.12
CA LYS A 108 -13.51 14.81 -14.54
C LYS A 108 -14.96 14.47 -14.89
N ASP A 109 -15.69 15.46 -15.31
CA ASP A 109 -17.11 15.34 -15.69
C ASP A 109 -17.97 14.73 -14.56
N GLY A 110 -17.70 15.08 -13.30
CA GLY A 110 -18.38 14.57 -12.12
C GLY A 110 -17.98 13.13 -11.74
N GLN A 111 -16.94 12.58 -12.37
CA GLN A 111 -16.37 11.28 -12.03
C GLN A 111 -15.00 11.42 -11.38
N SER A 112 -14.82 10.80 -10.23
CA SER A 112 -13.52 10.74 -9.55
C SER A 112 -12.67 9.65 -10.18
N LEU A 113 -11.66 10.05 -10.96
CA LEU A 113 -10.78 9.16 -11.71
C LEU A 113 -9.37 9.15 -11.11
N PRO A 114 -8.72 7.97 -11.07
CA PRO A 114 -7.34 7.87 -10.62
C PRO A 114 -6.37 8.40 -11.70
N GLU A 115 -5.39 9.19 -11.29
CA GLU A 115 -4.35 9.73 -12.16
C GLU A 115 -2.96 9.45 -11.59
N GLY A 116 -2.05 8.96 -12.45
CA GLY A 116 -0.63 8.81 -12.10
C GLY A 116 0.07 10.16 -12.20
N SER A 117 0.73 10.60 -11.14
CA SER A 117 1.44 11.89 -11.10
C SER A 117 2.96 11.77 -11.31
N GLY A 118 3.41 10.60 -11.74
CA GLY A 118 4.79 10.32 -12.12
C GLY A 118 5.58 9.54 -11.08
N LEU A 119 6.90 9.58 -11.22
CA LEU A 119 7.81 8.86 -10.36
C LEU A 119 8.80 9.81 -9.69
N ARG A 120 9.38 9.32 -8.59
CA ARG A 120 10.48 9.97 -7.87
C ARG A 120 11.63 8.99 -7.80
N TYR A 121 12.82 9.44 -8.15
CA TYR A 121 14.04 8.64 -8.10
C TYR A 121 15.09 9.28 -7.21
N SER A 122 15.68 8.48 -6.35
CA SER A 122 16.83 8.83 -5.53
C SER A 122 17.93 7.81 -5.75
N SER A 123 19.17 8.26 -5.87
CA SER A 123 20.37 7.40 -5.90
C SER A 123 21.19 7.45 -4.60
N ASP A 124 20.69 8.15 -3.60
CA ASP A 124 21.35 8.40 -2.31
C ASP A 124 20.48 8.02 -1.09
N ALA A 125 19.66 6.99 -1.27
CA ALA A 125 18.75 6.47 -0.24
C ALA A 125 17.75 7.50 0.26
N GLY A 126 17.28 8.41 -0.62
CA GLY A 126 16.22 9.36 -0.33
C GLY A 126 16.71 10.68 0.29
N GLU A 127 17.98 11.01 0.19
CA GLU A 127 18.43 12.34 0.60
C GLU A 127 18.09 13.40 -0.45
N THR A 128 18.26 13.08 -1.72
CA THR A 128 17.84 13.93 -2.84
C THR A 128 16.94 13.15 -3.81
N TRP A 129 16.06 13.87 -4.51
CA TRP A 129 15.07 13.28 -5.39
C TRP A 129 15.04 13.94 -6.76
N LYS A 130 14.87 13.12 -7.78
CA LYS A 130 14.60 13.54 -9.15
C LYS A 130 13.13 13.26 -9.46
N VAL A 131 12.41 14.27 -9.92
CA VAL A 131 11.02 14.15 -10.37
C VAL A 131 11.02 13.69 -11.83
N ILE A 132 10.22 12.67 -12.13
CA ILE A 132 10.04 12.08 -13.45
C ILE A 132 8.54 12.10 -13.74
N SER A 133 8.15 12.68 -14.87
CA SER A 133 6.76 12.74 -15.29
C SER A 133 6.18 11.34 -15.49
N GLN A 134 4.84 11.20 -15.33
CA GLN A 134 4.16 9.94 -15.63
C GLN A 134 4.49 9.48 -17.06
N PRO A 135 4.97 8.25 -17.25
CA PRO A 135 5.32 7.75 -18.57
C PRO A 135 4.07 7.64 -19.46
N VAL A 136 4.07 8.43 -20.53
CA VAL A 136 3.05 8.41 -21.57
C VAL A 136 3.72 8.28 -22.94
N ASP A 137 2.94 7.89 -23.95
CA ASP A 137 3.43 7.81 -25.32
C ASP A 137 3.30 9.16 -26.02
N VAL A 138 4.06 9.34 -27.11
CA VAL A 138 3.84 10.45 -28.03
C VAL A 138 2.60 10.18 -28.91
N ASN A 139 1.90 11.22 -29.36
CA ASN A 139 0.63 11.11 -30.05
C ASN A 139 0.65 10.27 -31.35
N ASN A 140 1.81 10.09 -31.95
CA ASN A 140 1.96 9.35 -33.22
C ASN A 140 2.51 7.93 -33.04
N VAL A 141 2.55 7.40 -31.82
CA VAL A 141 2.92 6.00 -31.58
C VAL A 141 1.72 5.11 -31.85
N ASP A 142 1.66 4.55 -33.07
CA ASP A 142 0.64 3.61 -33.52
C ASP A 142 1.20 2.22 -33.79
N THR A 143 2.51 2.06 -33.78
CA THR A 143 3.19 0.81 -34.10
C THR A 143 4.32 0.53 -33.11
N LEU A 144 4.33 -0.70 -32.60
CA LEU A 144 5.39 -1.24 -31.76
C LEU A 144 6.09 -2.38 -32.49
N PHE A 145 7.36 -2.59 -32.18
CA PHE A 145 8.18 -3.61 -32.83
C PHE A 145 8.74 -4.58 -31.78
N TRP A 146 8.56 -5.88 -32.00
CA TRP A 146 9.25 -6.93 -31.24
C TRP A 146 10.64 -7.18 -31.81
N ASN A 147 10.71 -7.21 -33.13
CA ASN A 147 11.93 -7.32 -33.94
C ASN A 147 11.66 -6.75 -35.33
N SER A 148 12.58 -6.87 -36.27
CA SER A 148 12.42 -6.36 -37.62
C SER A 148 11.31 -7.00 -38.46
N LYS A 149 10.74 -8.13 -37.99
CA LYS A 149 9.68 -8.88 -38.69
C LYS A 149 8.30 -8.69 -38.08
N SER A 150 8.21 -8.01 -36.94
CA SER A 150 6.98 -7.88 -36.16
C SER A 150 6.33 -6.54 -36.38
N THR A 151 5.01 -6.53 -36.46
CA THR A 151 4.21 -5.30 -36.46
C THR A 151 3.08 -5.45 -35.46
N ILE A 152 3.14 -4.63 -34.41
CA ILE A 152 2.15 -4.61 -33.35
C ILE A 152 1.49 -3.23 -33.37
N ARG A 153 0.21 -3.19 -33.69
CA ARG A 153 -0.56 -1.95 -33.67
C ARG A 153 -0.92 -1.59 -32.23
N ALA A 154 -0.83 -0.31 -31.89
CA ALA A 154 -1.19 0.19 -30.59
C ALA A 154 -1.66 1.64 -30.70
N LEU A 155 -2.60 2.05 -29.88
CA LEU A 155 -2.85 3.46 -29.64
C LEU A 155 -1.86 4.01 -28.61
N GLY A 156 -1.44 5.24 -28.81
CA GLY A 156 -0.62 5.97 -27.83
C GLY A 156 -1.44 6.20 -26.56
N ILE A 157 -0.86 5.88 -25.43
CA ILE A 157 -1.40 6.23 -24.09
C ILE A 157 -0.83 7.59 -23.72
N THR A 158 -1.59 8.65 -24.01
CA THR A 158 -1.14 10.05 -23.90
C THR A 158 -1.67 10.76 -22.66
N THR A 159 -2.39 10.04 -21.81
CA THR A 159 -2.98 10.56 -20.57
C THR A 159 -2.42 9.85 -19.34
N ALA A 160 -2.33 10.59 -18.25
CA ALA A 160 -2.02 10.06 -16.92
C ALA A 160 -3.24 9.47 -16.21
N ILE A 161 -4.46 9.77 -16.68
CA ILE A 161 -5.71 9.23 -16.15
C ILE A 161 -5.77 7.72 -16.39
N ASN A 162 -6.16 6.95 -15.37
CA ASN A 162 -6.13 5.49 -15.35
C ASN A 162 -4.75 4.86 -15.65
N ASN A 163 -3.70 5.65 -15.55
CA ASN A 163 -2.31 5.26 -15.81
C ASN A 163 -1.47 5.35 -14.52
N ILE A 164 -2.01 4.86 -13.42
CA ILE A 164 -1.27 4.76 -12.15
C ILE A 164 -0.22 3.68 -12.29
N THR A 165 0.99 3.94 -11.80
CA THR A 165 1.99 2.90 -11.61
C THR A 165 1.66 2.12 -10.34
N TYR A 166 1.29 0.86 -10.51
CA TYR A 166 0.88 -0.02 -9.42
C TYR A 166 2.04 -0.73 -8.74
N ASP A 167 3.12 -0.97 -9.49
CA ASP A 167 4.28 -1.71 -8.99
C ASP A 167 5.54 -1.33 -9.75
N ILE A 168 6.69 -1.48 -9.07
CA ILE A 168 8.02 -1.11 -9.58
C ILE A 168 9.02 -2.21 -9.24
N ALA A 169 9.87 -2.60 -10.20
CA ALA A 169 10.99 -3.50 -9.95
C ALA A 169 12.29 -2.97 -10.54
N ILE A 170 13.39 -3.12 -9.78
CA ILE A 170 14.74 -2.70 -10.17
C ILE A 170 15.55 -3.94 -10.55
N ALA A 171 16.04 -4.00 -11.81
CA ALA A 171 16.82 -5.10 -12.36
C ALA A 171 18.11 -4.56 -13.01
N GLY A 172 19.22 -4.60 -12.28
CA GLY A 172 20.47 -3.99 -12.71
C GLY A 172 20.31 -2.48 -12.90
N ASN A 173 20.54 -2.01 -14.13
CA ASN A 173 20.33 -0.62 -14.53
C ASN A 173 18.92 -0.36 -15.11
N ALA A 174 18.09 -1.40 -15.21
CA ALA A 174 16.73 -1.28 -15.70
C ALA A 174 15.74 -1.10 -14.55
N VAL A 175 14.73 -0.27 -14.76
CA VAL A 175 13.56 -0.17 -13.88
C VAL A 175 12.32 -0.50 -14.70
N TYR A 176 11.51 -1.40 -14.17
CA TYR A 176 10.23 -1.81 -14.74
C TYR A 176 9.10 -1.22 -13.91
N ILE A 177 8.06 -0.76 -14.58
CA ILE A 177 6.82 -0.30 -13.96
C ILE A 177 5.62 -0.99 -14.62
N CYS A 178 4.57 -1.19 -13.84
CA CYS A 178 3.32 -1.75 -14.33
C CYS A 178 2.17 -0.78 -14.10
N SER A 179 1.32 -0.60 -15.12
CA SER A 179 0.08 0.15 -14.98
C SER A 179 -1.01 -0.46 -15.88
N PHE A 180 -2.28 -0.21 -15.53
CA PHE A 180 -3.40 -0.77 -16.29
C PHE A 180 -3.43 -0.22 -17.72
N ALA A 181 -3.53 1.08 -17.89
CA ALA A 181 -3.59 1.71 -19.21
C ALA A 181 -2.21 1.76 -19.89
N GLY A 182 -1.16 2.08 -19.12
CA GLY A 182 0.20 2.24 -19.63
C GLY A 182 0.92 0.93 -19.94
N MET A 183 0.35 -0.22 -19.55
CA MET A 183 0.97 -1.53 -19.65
C MET A 183 2.26 -1.63 -18.80
N ALA A 184 3.07 -2.69 -19.02
CA ALA A 184 4.41 -2.74 -18.47
C ALA A 184 5.36 -1.86 -19.32
N ARG A 185 6.20 -1.08 -18.64
CA ARG A 185 7.23 -0.25 -19.28
C ARG A 185 8.57 -0.48 -18.62
N VAL A 186 9.64 -0.25 -19.37
CA VAL A 186 11.01 -0.33 -18.89
C VAL A 186 11.79 0.92 -19.27
N SER A 187 12.62 1.39 -18.35
CA SER A 187 13.64 2.40 -18.58
C SER A 187 15.01 1.84 -18.22
N THR A 188 16.03 2.15 -19.02
CA THR A 188 17.44 1.79 -18.78
C THR A 188 18.35 3.01 -18.62
N ASP A 189 17.76 4.20 -18.58
CA ASP A 189 18.44 5.49 -18.53
C ASP A 189 17.98 6.38 -17.36
N THR A 190 17.63 5.72 -16.25
CA THR A 190 17.12 6.38 -15.03
C THR A 190 15.87 7.23 -15.27
N GLY A 191 14.91 6.68 -16.03
CA GLY A 191 13.60 7.27 -16.25
C GLY A 191 13.56 8.43 -17.24
N LYS A 192 14.61 8.64 -18.03
CA LYS A 192 14.60 9.69 -19.09
C LYS A 192 13.72 9.25 -20.25
N THR A 193 13.80 7.99 -20.62
CA THR A 193 12.96 7.39 -21.65
C THR A 193 12.33 6.08 -21.16
N TRP A 194 11.14 5.77 -21.68
CA TRP A 194 10.37 4.59 -21.33
C TRP A 194 9.90 3.85 -22.58
N GLN A 195 10.10 2.54 -22.59
CA GLN A 195 9.63 1.67 -23.66
C GLN A 195 8.57 0.72 -23.13
N ARG A 196 7.53 0.45 -23.92
CA ARG A 196 6.56 -0.59 -23.60
C ARG A 196 7.22 -1.96 -23.67
N VAL A 197 6.93 -2.80 -22.68
CA VAL A 197 7.37 -4.20 -22.68
C VAL A 197 6.36 -5.02 -23.47
N ILE A 198 6.82 -5.64 -24.55
CA ILE A 198 6.00 -6.57 -25.32
C ILE A 198 6.12 -7.95 -24.67
N ILE A 199 4.97 -8.49 -24.29
CA ILE A 199 4.80 -9.83 -23.71
C ILE A 199 3.88 -10.65 -24.62
N PRO A 200 3.73 -11.97 -24.43
CA PRO A 200 2.86 -12.78 -25.29
C PRO A 200 1.43 -12.24 -25.32
N PRO A 201 0.78 -12.16 -26.49
CA PRO A 201 -0.67 -11.94 -26.52
C PRO A 201 -1.39 -13.13 -25.85
N ASP A 202 -2.68 -12.94 -25.50
CA ASP A 202 -3.44 -13.89 -24.67
C ASP A 202 -3.46 -15.33 -25.22
N ASN A 203 -3.37 -15.49 -26.55
CA ASN A 203 -3.41 -16.78 -27.23
C ASN A 203 -2.05 -17.48 -27.37
N LEU A 204 -0.95 -16.86 -26.91
CA LEU A 204 0.39 -17.45 -26.96
C LEU A 204 0.92 -17.75 -25.56
N THR A 205 1.59 -18.89 -25.42
CA THR A 205 2.26 -19.29 -24.18
C THR A 205 3.73 -18.84 -24.12
N SER A 206 4.27 -18.34 -25.23
CA SER A 206 5.64 -17.80 -25.27
C SER A 206 5.85 -16.92 -26.48
N ILE A 207 6.87 -16.07 -26.41
CA ILE A 207 7.46 -15.36 -27.54
C ILE A 207 8.99 -15.41 -27.45
N GLY A 208 9.62 -15.62 -28.59
CA GLY A 208 11.06 -15.67 -28.74
C GLY A 208 11.61 -14.53 -29.62
N PRO A 209 12.94 -14.30 -29.60
CA PRO A 209 13.54 -13.16 -30.30
C PRO A 209 13.40 -13.20 -31.83
N ASN A 210 13.12 -14.39 -32.40
CA ASN A 210 12.98 -14.58 -33.84
C ASN A 210 11.53 -14.69 -34.33
N ASP A 211 10.55 -14.63 -33.42
CA ASP A 211 9.14 -14.80 -33.77
C ASP A 211 8.63 -13.57 -34.52
N SER A 212 7.80 -13.84 -35.53
CA SER A 212 7.07 -12.79 -36.22
C SER A 212 5.71 -12.59 -35.52
N LEU A 213 5.55 -11.45 -34.86
CA LEU A 213 4.36 -11.10 -34.12
C LEU A 213 3.52 -10.09 -34.91
N VAL A 214 2.26 -10.41 -35.13
CA VAL A 214 1.28 -9.50 -35.75
C VAL A 214 0.01 -9.54 -34.90
N PHE A 215 -0.23 -8.50 -34.11
CA PHE A 215 -1.43 -8.36 -33.32
C PHE A 215 -1.76 -6.89 -33.03
N ASP A 216 -2.93 -6.64 -32.48
CA ASP A 216 -3.46 -5.30 -32.27
C ASP A 216 -3.75 -5.07 -30.78
N LEU A 217 -3.11 -4.08 -30.18
CA LEU A 217 -3.35 -3.60 -28.82
C LEU A 217 -4.29 -2.38 -28.78
N SER A 218 -4.76 -1.93 -29.96
CA SER A 218 -5.63 -0.77 -30.04
C SER A 218 -7.03 -1.12 -29.52
N PRO A 219 -7.76 -0.17 -28.93
CA PRO A 219 -9.18 -0.36 -28.61
C PRO A 219 -10.00 -0.59 -29.87
N SER A 220 -10.95 -1.51 -29.81
CA SER A 220 -11.89 -1.76 -30.91
C SER A 220 -13.08 -0.80 -30.83
N GLY A 221 -13.43 -0.15 -31.96
CA GLY A 221 -14.62 0.68 -32.05
C GLY A 221 -14.61 1.95 -31.22
N GLY A 222 -13.42 2.49 -30.91
CA GLY A 222 -13.26 3.72 -30.12
C GLY A 222 -13.44 3.53 -28.61
N ALA A 223 -13.77 2.32 -28.15
CA ALA A 223 -13.79 1.96 -26.74
C ALA A 223 -12.60 1.05 -26.42
N LEU A 224 -12.06 1.13 -25.22
CA LEU A 224 -11.09 0.16 -24.71
C LEU A 224 -11.72 -1.24 -24.79
N ASN A 225 -11.29 -2.06 -25.75
CA ASN A 225 -11.70 -3.45 -25.81
C ASN A 225 -10.87 -4.24 -24.80
N LEU A 226 -11.39 -4.33 -23.57
CA LEU A 226 -10.76 -5.04 -22.46
C LEU A 226 -10.71 -6.56 -22.68
N GLN A 227 -11.37 -7.08 -23.73
CA GLN A 227 -11.44 -8.52 -24.03
C GLN A 227 -10.27 -9.01 -24.89
N ASN A 228 -9.53 -8.11 -25.54
CA ASN A 228 -8.39 -8.48 -26.36
C ASN A 228 -7.09 -8.08 -25.66
N ASN A 229 -6.16 -9.03 -25.60
CA ASN A 229 -4.83 -8.81 -25.05
C ASN A 229 -4.83 -8.33 -23.60
N LEU A 230 -5.60 -9.02 -22.72
CA LEU A 230 -5.62 -8.80 -21.29
C LEU A 230 -4.23 -8.99 -20.66
N ASN A 231 -3.38 -9.79 -21.28
CA ASN A 231 -2.01 -9.99 -20.82
C ASN A 231 -1.17 -8.70 -20.85
N HIS A 232 -1.53 -7.72 -21.67
CA HIS A 232 -0.87 -6.42 -21.68
C HIS A 232 -1.47 -5.41 -20.66
N ARG A 233 -2.36 -5.82 -19.78
CA ARG A 233 -2.86 -5.04 -18.65
C ARG A 233 -2.08 -5.46 -17.40
N ALA A 234 -0.99 -4.76 -17.12
CA ALA A 234 -0.03 -5.14 -16.10
C ALA A 234 -0.38 -4.52 -14.73
N PHE A 235 -0.20 -5.29 -13.65
CA PHE A 235 -0.49 -4.86 -12.29
C PHE A 235 0.66 -5.05 -11.33
N SER A 236 1.50 -6.06 -11.55
CA SER A 236 2.60 -6.37 -10.67
C SER A 236 3.86 -6.74 -11.45
N VAL A 237 5.01 -6.45 -10.87
CA VAL A 237 6.31 -6.79 -11.44
C VAL A 237 7.28 -7.17 -10.34
N TYR A 238 8.04 -8.21 -10.57
CA TYR A 238 9.05 -8.66 -9.64
C TYR A 238 10.36 -9.00 -10.37
N ALA A 239 11.48 -8.44 -9.93
CA ALA A 239 12.81 -8.77 -10.43
C ALA A 239 13.45 -9.82 -9.52
N GLU A 240 13.54 -11.06 -9.98
CA GLU A 240 14.23 -12.13 -9.27
C GLU A 240 15.74 -11.89 -9.24
N ASN A 241 16.25 -11.38 -10.34
CA ASN A 241 17.63 -10.91 -10.54
C ASN A 241 17.69 -9.94 -11.74
N ASP A 242 18.90 -9.56 -12.18
CA ASP A 242 19.10 -8.60 -13.27
C ASP A 242 18.65 -9.09 -14.65
N SER A 243 18.30 -10.36 -14.81
CA SER A 243 17.86 -10.95 -16.08
C SER A 243 16.51 -11.64 -16.02
N THR A 244 16.09 -12.06 -14.83
CA THR A 244 14.83 -12.77 -14.62
C THR A 244 13.80 -11.84 -14.03
N ILE A 245 12.77 -11.53 -14.81
CA ILE A 245 11.69 -10.61 -14.46
C ILE A 245 10.36 -11.33 -14.61
N TRP A 246 9.49 -11.12 -13.64
CA TRP A 246 8.11 -11.57 -13.66
C TRP A 246 7.18 -10.38 -13.82
N ILE A 247 6.15 -10.51 -14.64
CA ILE A 247 5.09 -9.52 -14.81
C ILE A 247 3.76 -10.21 -14.64
N GLY A 248 2.95 -9.72 -13.69
CA GLY A 248 1.57 -10.14 -13.50
C GLY A 248 0.60 -9.23 -14.23
N SER A 249 -0.36 -9.83 -14.90
CA SER A 249 -1.32 -9.15 -15.76
C SER A 249 -2.75 -9.59 -15.47
N ALA A 250 -3.70 -9.08 -16.26
CA ALA A 250 -5.09 -9.53 -16.21
C ALA A 250 -5.31 -10.92 -16.88
N ALA A 251 -4.28 -11.50 -17.51
CA ALA A 251 -4.36 -12.80 -18.18
C ALA A 251 -3.36 -13.83 -17.69
N GLY A 252 -2.63 -13.53 -16.62
CA GLY A 252 -1.70 -14.48 -16.02
C GLY A 252 -0.36 -13.87 -15.64
N LEU A 253 0.65 -14.75 -15.55
CA LEU A 253 2.03 -14.42 -15.24
C LEU A 253 2.90 -14.51 -16.48
N ASN A 254 3.82 -13.58 -16.61
CA ASN A 254 4.84 -13.59 -17.65
C ASN A 254 6.22 -13.63 -17.03
N LYS A 255 7.12 -14.44 -17.60
CA LYS A 255 8.49 -14.59 -17.13
C LYS A 255 9.48 -14.42 -18.27
N THR A 256 10.45 -13.58 -18.08
CA THR A 256 11.68 -13.57 -18.89
C THR A 256 12.87 -14.04 -18.04
N MET A 257 13.86 -14.67 -18.68
CA MET A 257 15.14 -15.02 -18.06
C MET A 257 16.33 -14.36 -18.77
N ASN A 258 16.04 -13.45 -19.70
CA ASN A 258 17.05 -12.84 -20.56
C ASN A 258 16.77 -11.35 -20.83
N ARG A 259 16.28 -10.63 -19.82
CA ARG A 259 16.01 -9.19 -19.86
C ARG A 259 14.95 -8.80 -20.91
N GLY A 260 13.92 -9.63 -21.07
CA GLY A 260 12.82 -9.35 -21.99
C GLY A 260 13.04 -9.73 -23.45
N ARG A 261 14.14 -10.44 -23.78
CA ARG A 261 14.36 -10.92 -25.16
C ARG A 261 13.47 -12.09 -25.54
N SER A 262 12.97 -12.82 -24.57
CA SER A 262 11.93 -13.84 -24.72
C SER A 262 11.06 -13.87 -23.48
N TRP A 263 9.82 -14.33 -23.63
CA TRP A 263 8.87 -14.42 -22.55
C TRP A 263 8.13 -15.75 -22.56
N LEU A 264 7.85 -16.28 -21.39
CA LEU A 264 6.89 -17.37 -21.15
C LEU A 264 5.63 -16.75 -20.55
N HIS A 265 4.49 -17.33 -20.86
CA HIS A 265 3.18 -16.90 -20.34
C HIS A 265 2.50 -18.10 -19.65
N PHE A 266 2.12 -17.92 -18.40
CA PHE A 266 1.47 -18.91 -17.54
C PHE A 266 0.07 -18.41 -17.18
N SER A 267 -0.93 -19.19 -17.53
CA SER A 267 -2.34 -18.85 -17.23
C SER A 267 -3.08 -20.05 -16.67
N LYS A 268 -4.27 -19.81 -16.13
CA LYS A 268 -5.16 -20.86 -15.61
C LYS A 268 -5.48 -21.92 -16.67
N GLN A 269 -5.59 -21.53 -17.94
CA GLN A 269 -5.99 -22.39 -19.05
C GLN A 269 -4.83 -23.13 -19.70
N THR A 270 -3.59 -22.69 -19.50
CA THR A 270 -2.42 -23.22 -20.24
C THR A 270 -1.58 -24.23 -19.46
N GLN A 271 -1.88 -24.44 -18.18
CA GLN A 271 -1.10 -25.32 -17.33
C GLN A 271 -1.92 -26.46 -16.74
N THR A 272 -1.29 -27.61 -16.49
CA THR A 272 -1.92 -28.75 -15.82
C THR A 272 -2.19 -28.47 -14.34
N ASN A 273 -1.22 -27.86 -13.66
CA ASN A 273 -1.34 -27.38 -12.27
C ASN A 273 -1.21 -25.85 -12.29
N PRO A 274 -2.29 -25.15 -12.57
CA PRO A 274 -2.23 -23.71 -12.85
C PRO A 274 -2.30 -22.86 -11.58
N ILE A 275 -2.07 -21.55 -11.76
CA ILE A 275 -2.44 -20.50 -10.80
C ILE A 275 -3.95 -20.53 -10.51
N SER A 276 -4.37 -19.93 -9.39
CA SER A 276 -5.79 -19.93 -8.97
C SER A 276 -6.68 -19.09 -9.87
N GLY A 277 -6.14 -18.01 -10.45
CA GLY A 277 -6.82 -17.11 -11.38
C GLY A 277 -5.81 -16.34 -12.22
N ASN A 278 -6.25 -15.69 -13.28
CA ASN A 278 -5.37 -15.02 -14.23
C ASN A 278 -5.06 -13.56 -13.87
N PHE A 279 -5.86 -12.93 -13.04
CA PHE A 279 -5.63 -11.54 -12.67
C PHE A 279 -4.62 -11.46 -11.52
N VAL A 280 -3.35 -11.21 -11.84
CA VAL A 280 -2.24 -11.26 -10.90
C VAL A 280 -1.92 -9.86 -10.38
N VAL A 281 -2.18 -9.64 -9.09
CA VAL A 281 -2.07 -8.32 -8.44
C VAL A 281 -0.79 -8.15 -7.61
N ALA A 282 -0.14 -9.24 -7.23
CA ALA A 282 1.14 -9.19 -6.54
C ALA A 282 2.00 -10.43 -6.85
N ILE A 283 3.31 -10.23 -6.87
CA ILE A 283 4.31 -11.29 -7.06
C ILE A 283 5.40 -11.09 -6.02
N GLY A 284 5.86 -12.19 -5.42
CA GLY A 284 6.97 -12.16 -4.48
C GLY A 284 7.80 -13.43 -4.53
N GLN A 285 9.06 -13.34 -4.12
CA GLN A 285 9.95 -14.49 -4.02
C GLN A 285 10.33 -14.76 -2.57
N GLN A 286 10.00 -15.94 -2.10
CA GLN A 286 10.52 -16.47 -0.85
C GLN A 286 11.83 -17.22 -1.14
N ARG A 287 12.88 -16.82 -0.45
CA ARG A 287 14.17 -17.50 -0.49
C ARG A 287 14.38 -18.23 0.83
N THR A 288 14.30 -19.54 0.80
CA THR A 288 14.64 -20.39 1.94
C THR A 288 16.09 -20.88 1.79
N ASN A 289 16.60 -21.59 2.77
CA ASN A 289 17.95 -22.18 2.68
C ASN A 289 18.09 -23.21 1.54
N THR A 290 16.99 -23.78 1.06
CA THR A 290 16.99 -24.88 0.10
C THR A 290 16.21 -24.61 -1.17
N LYS A 291 15.33 -23.57 -1.19
CA LYS A 291 14.39 -23.34 -2.29
C LYS A 291 14.21 -21.85 -2.59
N ASN A 292 13.97 -21.56 -3.86
CA ASN A 292 13.41 -20.31 -4.31
C ASN A 292 11.96 -20.55 -4.74
N ILE A 293 11.02 -19.88 -4.11
CA ILE A 293 9.60 -20.08 -4.31
C ILE A 293 9.00 -18.76 -4.80
N ILE A 294 8.29 -18.83 -5.92
CA ILE A 294 7.55 -17.68 -6.44
C ILE A 294 6.11 -17.76 -5.94
N TRP A 295 5.65 -16.68 -5.35
CA TRP A 295 4.29 -16.49 -4.87
C TRP A 295 3.56 -15.49 -5.75
N ALA A 296 2.28 -15.77 -6.03
CA ALA A 296 1.40 -14.91 -6.80
C ALA A 296 0.05 -14.75 -6.11
N ALA A 297 -0.39 -13.53 -5.94
CA ALA A 297 -1.74 -13.20 -5.49
C ALA A 297 -2.63 -12.96 -6.71
N THR A 298 -3.77 -13.63 -6.76
CA THR A 298 -4.66 -13.61 -7.91
C THR A 298 -6.08 -13.26 -7.50
N ILE A 299 -6.78 -12.61 -8.40
CA ILE A 299 -8.22 -12.37 -8.30
C ILE A 299 -8.93 -12.96 -9.53
N ASN A 300 -10.24 -13.06 -9.45
CA ASN A 300 -11.05 -13.57 -10.56
C ASN A 300 -10.99 -12.61 -11.75
N ALA A 301 -10.80 -13.12 -12.94
CA ALA A 301 -10.89 -12.34 -14.18
C ALA A 301 -12.28 -12.52 -14.85
N THR A 302 -12.35 -13.34 -15.88
CA THR A 302 -13.58 -13.51 -16.70
C THR A 302 -14.16 -14.92 -16.65
N ASP A 303 -13.37 -15.89 -16.24
CA ASP A 303 -13.73 -17.29 -16.17
C ASP A 303 -14.24 -17.62 -14.76
N ASN A 304 -15.41 -18.22 -14.66
CA ASN A 304 -15.99 -18.65 -13.39
C ASN A 304 -15.25 -19.82 -12.72
N THR A 305 -14.33 -20.48 -13.43
CA THR A 305 -13.41 -21.47 -12.86
C THR A 305 -12.22 -20.84 -12.15
N GLU A 306 -11.94 -19.57 -12.40
CA GLU A 306 -10.90 -18.82 -11.73
C GLU A 306 -11.34 -18.44 -10.32
N LYS A 307 -10.38 -18.49 -9.39
CA LYS A 307 -10.61 -18.13 -7.98
C LYS A 307 -9.58 -17.12 -7.54
N ARG A 308 -10.02 -16.13 -6.79
CA ARG A 308 -9.10 -15.31 -6.04
C ARG A 308 -8.41 -16.14 -4.96
N GLY A 309 -7.18 -15.81 -4.65
CA GLY A 309 -6.37 -16.52 -3.66
C GLY A 309 -4.89 -16.36 -3.93
N VAL A 310 -4.12 -17.26 -3.38
CA VAL A 310 -2.67 -17.28 -3.50
C VAL A 310 -2.23 -18.56 -4.19
N SER A 311 -1.24 -18.44 -5.04
CA SER A 311 -0.59 -19.59 -5.68
C SER A 311 0.92 -19.49 -5.48
N PHE A 312 1.61 -20.61 -5.37
CA PHE A 312 3.07 -20.64 -5.30
C PHE A 312 3.67 -21.75 -6.14
N SER A 313 4.86 -21.50 -6.65
CA SER A 313 5.63 -22.40 -7.51
C SER A 313 7.02 -22.61 -6.94
N GLU A 314 7.45 -23.87 -6.88
CA GLU A 314 8.78 -24.28 -6.45
C GLU A 314 9.69 -24.66 -7.65
N ASP A 315 9.16 -24.66 -8.86
CA ASP A 315 9.80 -25.10 -10.11
C ASP A 315 9.89 -23.99 -11.17
N GLY A 316 9.82 -22.74 -10.72
CA GLY A 316 9.99 -21.57 -11.59
C GLY A 316 8.79 -21.27 -12.48
N GLY A 317 7.59 -21.68 -12.09
CA GLY A 317 6.32 -21.37 -12.75
C GLY A 317 5.77 -22.52 -13.61
N ILE A 318 6.45 -23.67 -13.64
CA ILE A 318 5.97 -24.83 -14.44
C ILE A 318 4.71 -25.42 -13.82
N SER A 319 4.66 -25.53 -12.50
CA SER A 319 3.48 -25.95 -11.75
C SER A 319 3.23 -25.08 -10.53
N TRP A 320 1.97 -24.97 -10.14
CA TRP A 320 1.52 -24.13 -9.03
C TRP A 320 0.68 -24.93 -8.03
N LYS A 321 0.87 -24.61 -6.76
CA LYS A 321 0.01 -25.03 -5.66
C LYS A 321 -0.85 -23.84 -5.24
N GLN A 322 -2.12 -24.09 -5.00
CA GLN A 322 -3.10 -23.04 -4.65
C GLN A 322 -3.41 -23.10 -3.16
N THR A 323 -3.52 -21.93 -2.53
CA THR A 323 -3.85 -21.79 -1.11
C THR A 323 -4.61 -20.48 -0.87
N LEU A 324 -5.15 -20.26 0.32
CA LEU A 324 -5.94 -19.09 0.70
C LEU A 324 -7.02 -18.74 -0.35
N LEU A 325 -7.67 -19.78 -0.90
CA LEU A 325 -8.73 -19.58 -1.88
C LEU A 325 -9.91 -18.85 -1.26
N GLY A 326 -10.37 -17.80 -1.91
CA GLY A 326 -11.41 -16.90 -1.42
C GLY A 326 -10.87 -15.60 -0.83
N GLU A 327 -9.60 -15.56 -0.41
CA GLU A 327 -8.98 -14.37 0.15
C GLU A 327 -8.52 -13.38 -0.93
N PHE A 328 -8.64 -12.09 -0.65
CA PHE A 328 -8.08 -11.05 -1.50
C PHE A 328 -6.72 -10.64 -0.92
N ALA A 329 -5.65 -11.25 -1.45
CA ALA A 329 -4.29 -10.94 -1.08
C ALA A 329 -3.75 -9.73 -1.84
N HIS A 330 -3.02 -8.84 -1.17
CA HIS A 330 -2.52 -7.59 -1.73
C HIS A 330 -1.02 -7.60 -1.99
N ASN A 331 -0.25 -8.31 -1.17
CA ASN A 331 1.21 -8.34 -1.25
C ASN A 331 1.76 -9.56 -0.48
N PHE A 332 3.08 -9.64 -0.35
CA PHE A 332 3.78 -10.68 0.40
C PHE A 332 4.90 -10.09 1.25
N GLY A 333 5.06 -10.64 2.45
CA GLY A 333 6.24 -10.47 3.28
C GLY A 333 6.90 -11.83 3.55
N PHE A 334 8.23 -11.87 3.62
CA PHE A 334 8.95 -13.12 3.81
C PHE A 334 9.98 -13.01 4.94
N LYS A 335 10.10 -14.10 5.71
CA LYS A 335 11.14 -14.28 6.71
C LYS A 335 11.60 -15.76 6.64
N ASN A 336 12.70 -16.04 5.94
CA ASN A 336 13.17 -17.42 5.71
C ASN A 336 12.04 -18.34 5.21
N ASP A 337 11.65 -19.34 6.00
CA ASP A 337 10.59 -20.29 5.66
C ASP A 337 9.17 -19.77 5.95
N VAL A 338 9.05 -18.56 6.50
CA VAL A 338 7.76 -17.94 6.83
C VAL A 338 7.32 -16.98 5.75
N VAL A 339 6.06 -17.06 5.36
CA VAL A 339 5.38 -16.10 4.48
C VAL A 339 4.24 -15.42 5.24
N TYR A 340 4.12 -14.11 5.03
CA TYR A 340 3.02 -13.27 5.51
C TYR A 340 2.25 -12.75 4.31
N VAL A 341 0.94 -12.92 4.33
CA VAL A 341 0.04 -12.51 3.23
C VAL A 341 -0.96 -11.49 3.77
N PRO A 342 -0.77 -10.21 3.51
CA PRO A 342 -1.77 -9.17 3.82
C PRO A 342 -2.99 -9.30 2.90
N THR A 343 -4.17 -9.26 3.51
CA THR A 343 -5.46 -9.46 2.82
C THR A 343 -6.51 -8.45 3.29
N ASP A 344 -7.71 -8.50 2.68
CA ASP A 344 -8.89 -7.78 3.16
C ASP A 344 -9.36 -8.25 4.56
N ASN A 345 -8.96 -9.43 4.99
CA ASN A 345 -9.40 -10.09 6.23
C ASN A 345 -8.27 -10.27 7.26
N GLY A 346 -7.30 -9.38 7.29
CA GLY A 346 -6.14 -9.50 8.17
C GLY A 346 -4.89 -9.97 7.43
N VAL A 347 -3.90 -10.42 8.19
CA VAL A 347 -2.67 -11.00 7.65
C VAL A 347 -2.62 -12.48 7.99
N PHE A 348 -2.38 -13.29 6.98
CA PHE A 348 -2.17 -14.72 7.12
C PHE A 348 -0.67 -15.02 7.17
N ARG A 349 -0.28 -15.86 8.12
CA ARG A 349 1.10 -16.34 8.31
C ARG A 349 1.18 -17.84 8.12
N SER A 350 2.11 -18.31 7.32
CA SER A 350 2.45 -19.73 7.18
C SER A 350 3.93 -19.93 7.40
N GLY A 351 4.31 -20.99 8.11
CA GLY A 351 5.68 -21.45 8.29
C GLY A 351 5.96 -22.82 7.66
N ASP A 352 5.03 -23.32 6.85
CA ASP A 352 5.05 -24.65 6.26
C ASP A 352 4.72 -24.64 4.75
N LEU A 353 5.12 -23.56 4.08
CA LEU A 353 4.88 -23.36 2.64
C LEU A 353 3.39 -23.37 2.27
N GLY A 354 2.56 -22.71 3.09
CA GLY A 354 1.15 -22.54 2.78
C GLY A 354 0.27 -23.78 3.00
N GLN A 355 0.76 -24.80 3.74
CA GLN A 355 -0.06 -25.95 4.12
C GLN A 355 -1.01 -25.62 5.25
N SER A 356 -0.55 -24.81 6.21
CA SER A 356 -1.39 -24.26 7.28
C SER A 356 -1.18 -22.76 7.44
N TRP A 357 -2.23 -22.08 7.96
CA TRP A 357 -2.24 -20.64 8.10
C TRP A 357 -2.73 -20.23 9.47
N VAL A 358 -2.07 -19.24 10.04
CA VAL A 358 -2.52 -18.51 11.22
C VAL A 358 -2.91 -17.10 10.78
N GLN A 359 -4.16 -16.73 11.00
CA GLN A 359 -4.67 -15.38 10.71
C GLN A 359 -4.44 -14.46 11.90
N THR A 360 -4.20 -13.18 11.67
CA THR A 360 -4.22 -12.18 12.74
C THR A 360 -5.59 -12.13 13.40
N GLY A 361 -5.61 -12.29 14.70
CA GLY A 361 -6.79 -12.02 15.53
C GLY A 361 -6.94 -10.51 15.82
N THR A 362 -7.53 -10.18 16.96
CA THR A 362 -7.59 -8.80 17.44
C THR A 362 -6.18 -8.26 17.67
N ILE A 363 -5.86 -7.16 17.01
CA ILE A 363 -4.61 -6.45 17.19
C ILE A 363 -4.81 -5.39 18.26
N PHE A 364 -4.17 -5.59 19.40
CA PHE A 364 -4.25 -4.72 20.56
C PHE A 364 -2.87 -4.45 21.14
N ASP A 365 -2.47 -3.19 21.17
CA ASP A 365 -1.22 -2.74 21.80
C ASP A 365 -1.47 -2.54 23.30
N LYS A 366 -0.98 -3.47 24.11
CA LYS A 366 -1.15 -3.46 25.57
C LYS A 366 -0.44 -2.28 26.25
N THR A 367 0.62 -1.75 25.63
CA THR A 367 1.40 -0.63 26.17
C THR A 367 0.66 0.69 26.01
N THR A 368 0.13 0.92 24.81
CA THR A 368 -0.58 2.15 24.47
C THR A 368 -2.09 2.03 24.67
N ARG A 369 -2.60 0.82 24.96
CA ARG A 369 -4.01 0.51 25.06
C ARG A 369 -4.78 0.96 23.81
N GLN A 370 -4.21 0.72 22.64
CA GLN A 370 -4.84 1.01 21.36
C GLN A 370 -5.24 -0.28 20.66
N ARG A 371 -6.37 -0.23 19.96
CA ARG A 371 -6.86 -1.29 19.10
C ARG A 371 -6.69 -0.87 17.64
N TYR A 372 -6.26 -1.78 16.80
CA TYR A 372 -6.31 -1.60 15.35
C TYR A 372 -7.70 -1.97 14.85
N THR A 373 -8.38 -1.06 14.16
CA THR A 373 -9.82 -1.16 13.88
C THR A 373 -10.16 -1.70 12.49
N GLN A 374 -9.19 -1.73 11.59
CA GLN A 374 -9.41 -2.17 10.20
C GLN A 374 -8.98 -3.63 10.00
N SER A 375 -9.69 -4.36 9.16
CA SER A 375 -9.30 -5.71 8.76
C SER A 375 -8.32 -5.74 7.58
N LYS A 376 -8.27 -4.67 6.77
CA LYS A 376 -7.49 -4.64 5.54
C LYS A 376 -6.04 -4.28 5.78
N PHE A 377 -5.16 -5.13 5.25
CA PHE A 377 -3.72 -4.90 5.18
C PHE A 377 -3.25 -4.96 3.72
N PHE A 378 -2.34 -4.04 3.36
CA PHE A 378 -1.83 -3.90 2.00
C PHE A 378 -0.37 -4.30 1.86
N GLY A 379 0.42 -4.17 2.92
CA GLY A 379 1.83 -4.50 2.91
C GLY A 379 2.28 -5.28 4.13
N ALA A 380 3.26 -6.15 3.93
CA ALA A 380 3.94 -6.89 4.98
C ALA A 380 5.42 -7.00 4.66
N ALA A 381 6.28 -6.79 5.65
CA ALA A 381 7.71 -7.00 5.50
C ALA A 381 8.33 -7.43 6.83
N SER A 382 9.50 -8.06 6.80
CA SER A 382 10.22 -8.46 8.00
C SER A 382 11.65 -7.97 8.01
N ASN A 383 12.16 -7.71 9.21
CA ASN A 383 13.58 -7.52 9.48
C ASN A 383 13.97 -8.32 10.73
N GLY A 384 14.77 -9.35 10.55
CA GLY A 384 15.01 -10.32 11.61
C GLY A 384 13.69 -10.90 12.14
N ASP A 385 13.45 -10.77 13.43
CA ASP A 385 12.22 -11.25 14.06
C ASP A 385 11.07 -10.23 14.06
N THR A 386 11.34 -8.98 13.68
CA THR A 386 10.31 -7.95 13.62
C THR A 386 9.54 -8.04 12.30
N VAL A 387 8.23 -8.13 12.40
CA VAL A 387 7.29 -8.11 11.27
C VAL A 387 6.52 -6.80 11.29
N TRP A 388 6.50 -6.13 10.15
CA TRP A 388 5.80 -4.87 9.90
C TRP A 388 4.61 -5.11 9.01
N LEU A 389 3.45 -4.60 9.39
CA LEU A 389 2.18 -4.78 8.68
C LEU A 389 1.56 -3.41 8.44
N GLY A 390 1.30 -3.06 7.20
CA GLY A 390 0.69 -1.79 6.79
C GLY A 390 -0.73 -1.99 6.30
N GLY A 391 -1.65 -1.16 6.77
CA GLY A 391 -3.04 -1.22 6.35
C GLY A 391 -3.75 0.14 6.42
N GLY A 392 -5.07 0.13 6.47
CA GLY A 392 -5.88 1.35 6.41
C GLY A 392 -5.88 2.20 7.69
N ASP A 393 -5.40 1.67 8.81
CA ASP A 393 -5.46 2.31 10.13
C ASP A 393 -4.08 2.36 10.81
N GLY A 394 -3.04 2.61 10.05
CA GLY A 394 -1.68 2.77 10.57
C GLY A 394 -0.76 1.60 10.28
N LEU A 395 0.41 1.69 10.89
CA LEU A 395 1.46 0.69 10.84
C LEU A 395 1.45 -0.14 12.12
N VAL A 396 1.49 -1.45 11.96
CA VAL A 396 1.53 -2.40 13.08
C VAL A 396 2.85 -3.16 13.03
N LYS A 397 3.43 -3.44 14.18
CA LYS A 397 4.56 -4.37 14.28
C LYS A 397 4.33 -5.43 15.33
N THR A 398 4.90 -6.60 15.10
CA THR A 398 4.95 -7.71 16.03
C THR A 398 6.31 -8.40 15.93
N ILE A 399 6.62 -9.21 16.93
CA ILE A 399 7.75 -10.15 16.86
C ILE A 399 7.20 -11.50 16.42
N ASP A 400 7.97 -12.23 15.62
CA ASP A 400 7.65 -13.60 15.22
C ASP A 400 8.90 -14.48 15.34
N ASN A 401 9.04 -15.13 16.48
CA ASN A 401 10.07 -16.14 16.73
C ASN A 401 9.54 -17.22 17.68
N ILE A 402 10.38 -18.17 18.04
CA ILE A 402 9.99 -19.30 18.92
C ILE A 402 9.56 -18.82 20.30
N SER A 403 10.24 -17.81 20.86
CA SER A 403 9.95 -17.28 22.20
C SER A 403 8.78 -16.32 22.23
N THR A 404 8.55 -15.63 21.13
CA THR A 404 7.47 -14.64 20.94
C THR A 404 6.76 -14.95 19.63
N PRO A 405 5.79 -15.88 19.64
CA PRO A 405 5.07 -16.26 18.42
C PRO A 405 4.30 -15.08 17.80
N PHE A 406 4.10 -15.15 16.49
CA PHE A 406 3.34 -14.15 15.74
C PHE A 406 2.01 -13.80 16.41
N GLY A 407 1.78 -12.52 16.64
CA GLY A 407 0.56 -12.02 17.22
C GLY A 407 0.46 -12.10 18.76
N SER A 408 1.51 -12.58 19.46
CA SER A 408 1.52 -12.61 20.93
C SER A 408 1.70 -11.22 21.56
N SER A 409 2.30 -10.29 20.82
CA SER A 409 2.44 -8.88 21.21
C SER A 409 2.33 -7.98 19.99
N TRP A 410 1.70 -6.83 20.15
CA TRP A 410 1.50 -5.85 19.11
C TRP A 410 1.99 -4.47 19.53
N SER A 411 2.51 -3.73 18.60
CA SER A 411 2.69 -2.29 18.71
C SER A 411 2.02 -1.60 17.54
N ILE A 412 1.24 -0.57 17.81
CA ILE A 412 0.48 0.19 16.82
C ILE A 412 1.09 1.59 16.70
N LEU A 413 1.42 2.00 15.49
CA LEU A 413 1.94 3.32 15.18
C LEU A 413 0.89 4.07 14.35
N HIS A 414 0.21 5.01 14.99
CA HIS A 414 -0.71 5.92 14.32
C HIS A 414 -0.06 7.28 14.12
N ALA A 415 -0.16 7.83 12.92
CA ALA A 415 0.17 9.23 12.67
C ALA A 415 -0.85 10.13 13.36
N SER A 416 -0.39 11.11 14.13
CA SER A 416 -1.24 12.17 14.64
C SER A 416 -1.62 13.14 13.51
N ARG A 417 -2.80 13.72 13.60
CA ARG A 417 -3.22 14.80 12.71
C ARG A 417 -2.64 16.12 13.24
N PRO A 418 -1.80 16.84 12.49
CA PRO A 418 -1.37 18.16 12.89
C PRO A 418 -2.56 19.09 13.10
N LEU A 419 -2.46 19.95 14.10
CA LEU A 419 -3.50 20.93 14.39
C LEU A 419 -3.51 22.03 13.33
N PRO A 420 -4.67 22.42 12.78
CA PRO A 420 -4.77 23.55 11.87
C PRO A 420 -4.32 24.86 12.51
N SER A 421 -4.49 24.98 13.82
CA SER A 421 -3.99 26.09 14.62
C SER A 421 -3.67 25.64 16.04
N ALA A 422 -2.83 26.41 16.74
CA ALA A 422 -2.49 26.12 18.14
C ALA A 422 -3.68 26.28 19.10
N THR A 423 -4.80 26.82 18.65
CA THR A 423 -6.04 26.96 19.46
C THR A 423 -7.01 25.81 19.28
N GLU A 424 -6.76 24.93 18.32
CA GLU A 424 -7.58 23.76 18.08
C GLU A 424 -7.14 22.56 18.92
N THR A 425 -8.03 21.57 19.02
CA THR A 425 -7.81 20.31 19.71
C THR A 425 -8.73 19.25 19.16
N TYR A 426 -8.32 17.98 19.25
CA TYR A 426 -9.17 16.84 18.95
C TYR A 426 -8.82 15.65 19.84
N SER A 427 -9.72 14.64 19.88
CA SER A 427 -9.50 13.40 20.60
C SER A 427 -9.47 12.20 19.65
N TYR A 428 -8.60 11.21 19.94
CA TYR A 428 -8.52 9.98 19.16
C TYR A 428 -8.05 8.77 20.00
N PRO A 429 -8.56 7.55 19.71
CA PRO A 429 -9.70 7.28 18.83
C PRO A 429 -10.98 7.93 19.36
N ASN A 430 -11.90 8.27 18.47
CA ASN A 430 -13.19 8.81 18.87
C ASN A 430 -14.24 8.38 17.83
N PRO A 431 -15.17 7.45 18.15
CA PRO A 431 -15.39 6.84 19.47
C PRO A 431 -14.24 6.00 20.03
N PHE A 432 -14.24 5.76 21.36
CA PHE A 432 -13.33 4.81 22.01
C PHE A 432 -14.10 3.88 22.95
N ALA A 433 -13.54 2.70 23.21
CA ALA A 433 -14.09 1.71 24.12
C ALA A 433 -13.35 1.77 25.48
N PRO A 434 -13.93 2.39 26.52
CA PRO A 434 -13.22 2.69 27.78
C PRO A 434 -12.69 1.45 28.51
N ASP A 435 -13.33 0.28 28.36
CA ASP A 435 -12.87 -0.95 29.02
C ASP A 435 -11.56 -1.50 28.43
N ASP A 436 -11.38 -1.33 27.13
CA ASP A 436 -10.24 -1.88 26.39
C ASP A 436 -9.23 -0.82 25.95
N GLU A 437 -9.70 0.39 25.66
CA GLU A 437 -8.91 1.43 24.99
C GLU A 437 -8.65 2.64 25.90
N VAL A 438 -7.77 3.52 25.41
CA VAL A 438 -7.58 4.88 25.95
C VAL A 438 -7.83 5.88 24.84
N VAL A 439 -8.35 7.06 25.21
CA VAL A 439 -8.47 8.19 24.29
C VAL A 439 -7.34 9.20 24.54
N ARG A 440 -6.79 9.75 23.48
CA ARG A 440 -5.79 10.82 23.53
C ARG A 440 -6.42 12.15 23.20
N LEU A 441 -6.06 13.16 23.98
CA LEU A 441 -6.44 14.55 23.76
C LEU A 441 -5.25 15.25 23.14
N HIS A 442 -5.35 15.61 21.87
CA HIS A 442 -4.28 16.21 21.09
C HIS A 442 -4.41 17.72 21.06
N TYR A 443 -3.33 18.45 21.39
CA TYR A 443 -3.30 19.91 21.47
C TYR A 443 -1.89 20.47 21.34
N ALA A 444 -1.80 21.77 21.08
CA ALA A 444 -0.53 22.52 21.18
C ALA A 444 -0.64 23.60 22.24
N THR A 445 0.45 24.01 22.87
CA THR A 445 0.41 25.15 23.82
C THR A 445 0.25 26.49 23.10
N GLY A 446 0.84 26.61 21.88
CA GLY A 446 0.88 27.88 21.15
C GLY A 446 1.77 28.94 21.77
N LYS A 447 2.59 28.57 22.76
CA LYS A 447 3.43 29.50 23.52
C LYS A 447 4.89 29.41 23.07
N PRO A 448 5.67 30.49 23.18
CA PRO A 448 7.11 30.50 22.85
C PRO A 448 7.99 29.92 23.96
N SER A 449 7.44 29.71 25.17
CA SER A 449 8.10 29.17 26.36
C SER A 449 7.27 28.05 26.97
N PRO A 450 7.83 27.21 27.88
CA PRO A 450 7.05 26.21 28.60
C PRO A 450 5.83 26.81 29.30
N ALA A 451 4.66 26.21 29.08
CA ALA A 451 3.38 26.71 29.56
C ALA A 451 2.70 25.72 30.51
N SER A 452 1.94 26.26 31.45
CA SER A 452 1.11 25.47 32.38
C SER A 452 -0.19 25.04 31.70
N VAL A 453 -0.51 23.75 31.77
CA VAL A 453 -1.71 23.18 31.14
C VAL A 453 -2.57 22.46 32.17
N THR A 454 -3.88 22.71 32.12
CA THR A 454 -4.89 21.99 32.91
C THR A 454 -5.91 21.39 31.96
N ILE A 455 -6.21 20.07 32.14
CA ILE A 455 -7.22 19.36 31.35
C ILE A 455 -8.24 18.71 32.28
N ARG A 456 -9.53 18.95 31.98
CA ARG A 456 -10.66 18.41 32.72
C ARG A 456 -11.62 17.71 31.78
N ILE A 457 -12.27 16.67 32.26
CA ILE A 457 -13.30 15.89 31.56
C ILE A 457 -14.62 16.12 32.26
N PHE A 458 -15.67 16.32 31.50
CA PHE A 458 -17.03 16.54 31.97
C PHE A 458 -18.01 15.56 31.31
N ASP A 459 -19.06 15.19 32.02
CA ASP A 459 -20.18 14.45 31.44
C ASP A 459 -21.09 15.37 30.57
N PHE A 460 -22.15 14.78 30.01
CA PHE A 460 -23.10 15.55 29.20
C PHE A 460 -23.83 16.64 29.99
N GLY A 461 -24.00 16.45 31.30
CA GLY A 461 -24.55 17.44 32.21
C GLY A 461 -23.57 18.50 32.70
N MET A 462 -22.37 18.53 32.17
CA MET A 462 -21.27 19.41 32.56
C MET A 462 -20.79 19.23 34.00
N ASN A 463 -21.02 18.05 34.58
CA ASN A 463 -20.43 17.69 35.86
C ASN A 463 -18.99 17.24 35.63
N LEU A 464 -18.07 17.64 36.51
CA LEU A 464 -16.69 17.22 36.46
C LEU A 464 -16.57 15.71 36.69
N VAL A 465 -16.00 14.98 35.74
CA VAL A 465 -15.74 13.54 35.80
C VAL A 465 -14.30 13.28 36.21
N ARG A 466 -13.36 13.99 35.62
CA ARG A 466 -11.93 13.80 35.86
C ARG A 466 -11.15 15.09 35.71
N THR A 467 -10.23 15.36 36.63
CA THR A 467 -9.11 16.28 36.39
C THR A 467 -7.92 15.47 35.89
N LEU A 468 -7.72 15.45 34.56
CA LEU A 468 -6.71 14.59 33.93
C LEU A 468 -5.28 15.05 34.25
N ILE A 469 -5.01 16.35 34.06
CA ILE A 469 -3.80 17.03 34.52
C ILE A 469 -4.15 18.41 35.06
N GLN A 470 -3.35 18.88 36.03
CA GLN A 470 -3.54 20.20 36.62
C GLN A 470 -2.21 20.93 36.71
N ASN A 471 -2.14 22.10 36.09
CA ASN A 471 -0.98 22.99 36.06
C ASN A 471 0.33 22.29 35.62
N ALA A 472 0.22 21.32 34.72
CA ALA A 472 1.37 20.56 34.23
C ALA A 472 2.15 21.37 33.18
N SER A 473 3.47 21.48 33.36
CA SER A 473 4.33 22.20 32.39
C SER A 473 4.46 21.41 31.09
N ARG A 474 4.30 22.09 29.94
CA ARG A 474 4.47 21.53 28.58
C ARG A 474 5.42 22.39 27.77
N LEU A 475 6.24 21.72 26.96
CA LEU A 475 7.27 22.37 26.14
C LEU A 475 6.66 23.19 25.01
N PRO A 476 7.32 24.28 24.56
CA PRO A 476 6.86 25.08 23.43
C PRO A 476 7.16 24.39 22.10
N GLY A 477 6.44 24.83 21.04
CA GLY A 477 6.73 24.45 19.65
C GLY A 477 6.48 22.99 19.30
N THR A 478 5.83 22.21 20.18
CA THR A 478 5.44 20.82 19.98
C THR A 478 3.96 20.64 20.24
N GLU A 479 3.34 19.68 19.55
CA GLU A 479 2.01 19.18 19.87
C GLU A 479 2.12 18.11 20.97
N HIS A 480 1.08 17.98 21.75
CA HIS A 480 1.04 17.13 22.95
C HIS A 480 -0.17 16.20 22.89
N ASP A 481 -0.01 15.01 23.48
CA ASP A 481 -1.08 14.05 23.72
C ASP A 481 -1.21 13.76 25.21
N GLU A 482 -2.41 13.94 25.76
CA GLU A 482 -2.74 13.48 27.10
C GLU A 482 -3.70 12.30 27.04
N ILE A 483 -3.42 11.30 27.84
CA ILE A 483 -4.14 10.02 27.80
C ILE A 483 -5.21 10.00 28.88
N TRP A 484 -6.44 9.69 28.50
CA TRP A 484 -7.52 9.37 29.42
C TRP A 484 -7.98 7.92 29.25
N ASP A 485 -8.03 7.20 30.34
CA ASP A 485 -8.38 5.77 30.43
C ASP A 485 -9.89 5.52 30.63
N GLY A 486 -10.72 6.55 30.48
CA GLY A 486 -12.16 6.43 30.69
C GLY A 486 -12.58 6.23 32.14
N LYS A 487 -11.76 6.64 33.11
CA LYS A 487 -12.11 6.58 34.54
C LYS A 487 -12.35 7.96 35.13
N ASP A 488 -13.28 8.00 36.09
CA ASP A 488 -13.53 9.18 36.92
C ASP A 488 -12.41 9.43 37.95
N ASP A 489 -12.51 10.52 38.72
CA ASP A 489 -11.54 10.84 39.78
C ASP A 489 -11.52 9.80 40.93
N SER A 490 -12.56 8.98 41.06
CA SER A 490 -12.65 7.88 42.03
C SER A 490 -12.08 6.56 41.49
N GLY A 491 -11.68 6.53 40.19
CA GLY A 491 -11.16 5.33 39.52
C GLY A 491 -12.23 4.40 38.95
N ASN A 492 -13.52 4.78 38.97
CA ASN A 492 -14.59 4.00 38.39
C ASN A 492 -14.62 4.21 36.86
N GLN A 493 -14.97 3.14 36.14
CA GLN A 493 -15.14 3.19 34.69
C GLN A 493 -16.39 4.01 34.36
N ILE A 494 -16.29 4.88 33.35
CA ILE A 494 -17.42 5.67 32.85
C ILE A 494 -18.40 4.78 32.07
N VAL A 495 -19.63 5.27 31.93
CA VAL A 495 -20.68 4.62 31.13
C VAL A 495 -20.65 5.12 29.68
N ASN A 496 -21.36 4.41 28.79
CA ASN A 496 -21.55 4.86 27.41
C ASN A 496 -22.18 6.26 27.38
N GLY A 497 -21.63 7.13 26.54
CA GLY A 497 -22.14 8.49 26.42
C GLY A 497 -21.19 9.46 25.75
N VAL A 498 -21.63 10.71 25.69
CA VAL A 498 -20.84 11.84 25.22
C VAL A 498 -20.21 12.53 26.42
N TYR A 499 -18.91 12.74 26.34
CA TYR A 499 -18.13 13.50 27.31
C TYR A 499 -17.51 14.72 26.62
N PHE A 500 -17.27 15.78 27.39
CA PHE A 500 -16.57 16.95 26.93
C PHE A 500 -15.25 17.06 27.66
N TYR A 501 -14.23 17.53 26.97
CA TYR A 501 -12.98 17.88 27.62
C TYR A 501 -12.67 19.37 27.44
N GLN A 502 -12.02 19.93 28.43
CA GLN A 502 -11.57 21.30 28.46
C GLN A 502 -10.06 21.34 28.62
N ILE A 503 -9.39 22.10 27.75
CA ILE A 503 -7.94 22.36 27.86
C ILE A 503 -7.74 23.84 28.12
N VAL A 504 -7.06 24.17 29.20
CA VAL A 504 -6.69 25.53 29.59
C VAL A 504 -5.18 25.64 29.58
N VAL A 505 -4.63 26.53 28.77
CA VAL A 505 -3.19 26.84 28.68
C VAL A 505 -2.97 28.17 29.34
N GLU A 506 -2.34 28.18 30.53
CA GLU A 506 -2.13 29.38 31.35
C GLU A 506 -3.43 30.16 31.60
N ASN A 507 -3.50 31.38 31.09
CA ASN A 507 -4.67 32.27 31.21
C ASN A 507 -5.45 32.40 29.89
N ASP A 508 -5.22 31.48 28.90
CA ASP A 508 -5.93 31.50 27.64
C ASP A 508 -7.42 31.09 27.83
N GLU A 509 -8.25 31.46 26.87
CA GLU A 509 -9.61 30.97 26.78
C GLU A 509 -9.62 29.43 26.69
N PRO A 510 -10.50 28.77 27.41
CA PRO A 510 -10.60 27.31 27.39
C PRO A 510 -10.92 26.78 26.00
N ARG A 511 -10.20 25.75 25.57
CA ARG A 511 -10.48 25.00 24.36
C ARG A 511 -11.30 23.79 24.71
N TRP A 512 -12.32 23.50 23.91
CA TRP A 512 -13.26 22.42 24.17
C TRP A 512 -13.24 21.39 23.05
N GLY A 513 -13.40 20.15 23.40
CA GLY A 513 -13.65 19.07 22.48
C GLY A 513 -14.61 18.04 23.06
N LYS A 514 -14.98 17.04 22.24
CA LYS A 514 -15.94 16.03 22.63
C LYS A 514 -15.37 14.63 22.43
N ILE A 515 -15.78 13.70 23.30
CA ILE A 515 -15.40 12.30 23.28
C ILE A 515 -16.70 11.48 23.28
N LEU A 516 -16.79 10.48 22.43
CA LEU A 516 -17.85 9.50 22.43
C LEU A 516 -17.31 8.19 23.01
N ALA A 517 -17.85 7.76 24.15
CA ALA A 517 -17.51 6.49 24.77
C ALA A 517 -18.57 5.45 24.41
N ILE A 518 -18.16 4.30 23.87
CA ILE A 518 -19.03 3.18 23.48
C ILE A 518 -18.34 1.88 23.88
N GLN A 519 -19.00 1.07 24.70
CA GLN A 519 -18.58 -0.27 25.12
C GLN A 519 -19.29 -1.34 24.29
#